data_007c046c01fc5a78136f9474554a9cec
#
_entry.id   007c046c01fc5a78136f9474554a9cec
#
_cell.length_a   1.000
_cell.length_b   1.000
_cell.length_c   1.000
_cell.angle_alpha   90.00
_cell.angle_beta   90.00
_cell.angle_gamma   90.00
#
_symmetry.space_group_name_H-M   'P 1'
#
loop_
_entity.id
_entity.type
_entity.pdbx_description
1 polymer ?
#
loop_
_entity_poly.entity_id
_entity_poly.type
_entity_poly.pdbx_seq_one_letter_code
_entity_poly.pdbx_strand_id
1 'polypeptide(L)'
;MINFKNKNILITGATGGIGNELVKKFVLLGGNVLGTGTNSEKLDKIKKQYPNIKVKKFDISEHSRIEEFVENVALELGGLDILINNAGTNVDNLSLRMKEEEWQKVIDINLTSTFLLTKHSIKKMLKNKYGRIVNITSVVGHTGNLGQSNYAASKAGIIGMSKSLAIEYAKKNITVNCVSPGFIVSDMTMNIAEK
;
A
#
# COMPACT_ATOMS: atom_id res chain seq x y z
N MET A 1 13.97 -22.21 2.35
CA MET A 1 13.84 -21.18 1.30
C MET A 1 12.45 -20.54 1.42
N ILE A 2 12.35 -19.20 1.50
CA ILE A 2 11.06 -18.51 1.58
C ILE A 2 10.31 -18.70 0.26
N ASN A 3 9.03 -19.08 0.32
CA ASN A 3 8.16 -19.13 -0.85
C ASN A 3 6.75 -18.62 -0.49
N PHE A 4 6.00 -18.19 -1.50
CA PHE A 4 4.63 -17.70 -1.38
C PHE A 4 3.64 -18.53 -2.21
N LYS A 5 3.98 -19.80 -2.50
CA LYS A 5 3.06 -20.72 -3.19
C LYS A 5 1.72 -20.76 -2.45
N ASN A 6 0.63 -20.70 -3.19
CA ASN A 6 -0.74 -20.69 -2.68
C ASN A 6 -1.07 -19.50 -1.75
N LYS A 7 -0.31 -18.39 -1.84
CA LYS A 7 -0.63 -17.14 -1.14
C LYS A 7 -1.23 -16.12 -2.11
N ASN A 8 -2.37 -15.61 -1.76
CA ASN A 8 -3.12 -14.59 -2.49
C ASN A 8 -2.71 -13.21 -1.98
N ILE A 9 -2.15 -12.38 -2.85
CA ILE A 9 -1.43 -11.17 -2.48
C ILE A 9 -2.00 -9.97 -3.23
N LEU A 10 -2.45 -8.96 -2.51
CA LEU A 10 -2.81 -7.66 -3.08
C LEU A 10 -1.67 -6.66 -2.82
N ILE A 11 -1.21 -6.00 -3.88
CA ILE A 11 -0.19 -4.93 -3.81
C ILE A 11 -0.79 -3.65 -4.39
N THR A 12 -0.93 -2.61 -3.56
CA THR A 12 -1.36 -1.30 -4.03
C THR A 12 -0.17 -0.48 -4.51
N GLY A 13 -0.39 0.43 -5.49
CA GLY A 13 0.71 1.21 -6.06
C GLY A 13 1.75 0.34 -6.78
N ALA A 14 1.32 -0.75 -7.40
CA ALA A 14 2.17 -1.71 -8.11
C ALA A 14 2.98 -1.09 -9.26
N THR A 15 2.55 0.07 -9.76
CA THR A 15 3.20 0.78 -10.87
C THR A 15 4.33 1.71 -10.44
N GLY A 16 4.52 1.93 -9.15
CA GLY A 16 5.64 2.73 -8.60
C GLY A 16 6.92 1.89 -8.43
N GLY A 17 8.05 2.54 -8.15
CA GLY A 17 9.35 1.87 -8.05
C GLY A 17 9.36 0.71 -7.04
N ILE A 18 8.98 0.98 -5.77
CA ILE A 18 8.89 -0.05 -4.73
C ILE A 18 7.83 -1.10 -5.10
N GLY A 19 6.64 -0.67 -5.55
CA GLY A 19 5.54 -1.57 -5.89
C GLY A 19 5.89 -2.56 -6.99
N ASN A 20 6.60 -2.12 -8.03
CA ASN A 20 7.02 -2.98 -9.13
C ASN A 20 8.05 -4.04 -8.68
N GLU A 21 9.01 -3.66 -7.85
CA GLU A 21 9.98 -4.62 -7.28
C GLU A 21 9.32 -5.62 -6.32
N LEU A 22 8.30 -5.19 -5.56
CA LEU A 22 7.50 -6.10 -4.74
C LEU A 22 6.73 -7.10 -5.61
N VAL A 23 6.07 -6.64 -6.68
CA VAL A 23 5.39 -7.52 -7.65
C VAL A 23 6.36 -8.57 -8.18
N LYS A 24 7.51 -8.14 -8.71
CA LYS A 24 8.56 -9.02 -9.22
C LYS A 24 8.96 -10.08 -8.19
N LYS A 25 9.27 -9.68 -6.97
CA LYS A 25 9.70 -10.59 -5.91
C LYS A 25 8.63 -11.60 -5.53
N PHE A 26 7.39 -11.17 -5.32
CA PHE A 26 6.31 -12.08 -4.93
C PHE A 26 5.96 -13.07 -6.06
N VAL A 27 5.98 -12.63 -7.31
CA VAL A 27 5.78 -13.51 -8.48
C VAL A 27 6.90 -14.55 -8.58
N LEU A 28 8.18 -14.14 -8.47
CA LEU A 28 9.33 -15.06 -8.50
C LEU A 28 9.29 -16.09 -7.36
N LEU A 29 8.71 -15.74 -6.22
CA LEU A 29 8.56 -16.64 -5.07
C LEU A 29 7.26 -17.45 -5.10
N GLY A 30 6.53 -17.42 -6.22
CA GLY A 30 5.36 -18.27 -6.48
C GLY A 30 4.03 -17.75 -5.93
N GLY A 31 3.95 -16.47 -5.56
CA GLY A 31 2.72 -15.84 -5.07
C GLY A 31 1.69 -15.63 -6.19
N ASN A 32 0.41 -15.79 -5.87
CA ASN A 32 -0.72 -15.39 -6.71
C ASN A 32 -1.00 -13.90 -6.48
N VAL A 33 -0.45 -13.03 -7.34
CA VAL A 33 -0.39 -11.58 -7.11
C VAL A 33 -1.44 -10.85 -7.93
N LEU A 34 -2.15 -9.90 -7.28
CA LEU A 34 -2.90 -8.84 -7.93
C LEU A 34 -2.26 -7.49 -7.61
N GLY A 35 -1.80 -6.81 -8.64
CA GLY A 35 -1.27 -5.45 -8.55
C GLY A 35 -2.29 -4.40 -8.96
N THR A 36 -2.40 -3.29 -8.21
CA THR A 36 -3.29 -2.19 -8.57
C THR A 36 -2.58 -0.85 -8.63
N GLY A 37 -3.12 0.06 -9.39
CA GLY A 37 -2.67 1.43 -9.57
C GLY A 37 -3.62 2.22 -10.47
N THR A 38 -3.34 3.50 -10.68
CA THR A 38 -4.19 4.40 -11.48
C THR A 38 -3.80 4.47 -12.96
N ASN A 39 -2.56 4.10 -13.31
CA ASN A 39 -2.05 4.19 -14.67
C ASN A 39 -2.19 2.84 -15.40
N SER A 40 -3.13 2.77 -16.35
CA SER A 40 -3.42 1.56 -17.11
C SER A 40 -2.24 1.08 -17.95
N GLU A 41 -1.52 1.99 -18.62
CA GLU A 41 -0.38 1.62 -19.47
C GLU A 41 0.77 0.99 -18.66
N LYS A 42 1.06 1.54 -17.46
CA LYS A 42 2.05 0.94 -16.55
C LYS A 42 1.58 -0.44 -16.03
N LEU A 43 0.29 -0.62 -15.76
CA LEU A 43 -0.28 -1.91 -15.36
C LEU A 43 -0.17 -2.94 -16.50
N ASP A 44 -0.46 -2.54 -17.74
CA ASP A 44 -0.31 -3.41 -18.91
C ASP A 44 1.13 -3.83 -19.15
N LYS A 45 2.10 -2.92 -18.92
CA LYS A 45 3.54 -3.26 -18.97
C LYS A 45 3.90 -4.34 -17.94
N ILE A 46 3.42 -4.21 -16.70
CA ILE A 46 3.63 -5.21 -15.64
C ILE A 46 2.99 -6.55 -16.06
N LYS A 47 1.77 -6.52 -16.59
CA LYS A 47 1.07 -7.72 -17.06
C LYS A 47 1.81 -8.43 -18.20
N LYS A 48 2.39 -7.66 -19.14
CA LYS A 48 3.22 -8.22 -20.23
C LYS A 48 4.51 -8.84 -19.69
N GLN A 49 5.14 -8.20 -18.70
CA GLN A 49 6.38 -8.69 -18.09
C GLN A 49 6.17 -9.94 -17.23
N TYR A 50 5.02 -10.02 -16.55
CA TYR A 50 4.65 -11.15 -15.68
C TYR A 50 3.25 -11.68 -16.07
N PRO A 51 3.14 -12.57 -17.09
CA PRO A 51 1.84 -13.00 -17.62
C PRO A 51 0.87 -13.60 -16.59
N ASN A 52 1.40 -14.19 -15.52
CA ASN A 52 0.58 -14.81 -14.47
C ASN A 52 0.06 -13.83 -13.41
N ILE A 53 0.51 -12.57 -13.40
CA ILE A 53 -0.05 -11.58 -12.47
C ILE A 53 -1.44 -11.15 -12.92
N LYS A 54 -2.28 -10.82 -11.95
CA LYS A 54 -3.52 -10.07 -12.19
C LYS A 54 -3.27 -8.59 -11.96
N VAL A 55 -3.85 -7.75 -12.80
CA VAL A 55 -3.75 -6.28 -12.64
C VAL A 55 -5.14 -5.67 -12.68
N LYS A 56 -5.36 -4.65 -11.86
CA LYS A 56 -6.63 -3.94 -11.80
C LYS A 56 -6.40 -2.45 -11.61
N LYS A 57 -6.98 -1.64 -12.52
CA LYS A 57 -6.98 -0.20 -12.32
C LYS A 57 -7.91 0.14 -11.17
N PHE A 58 -7.40 0.85 -10.18
CA PHE A 58 -8.18 1.35 -9.06
C PHE A 58 -7.50 2.56 -8.43
N ASP A 59 -8.29 3.60 -8.14
CA ASP A 59 -7.85 4.76 -7.38
C ASP A 59 -8.27 4.57 -5.92
N ILE A 60 -7.29 4.44 -5.04
CA ILE A 60 -7.56 4.22 -3.62
C ILE A 60 -8.20 5.42 -2.91
N SER A 61 -8.24 6.60 -3.54
CA SER A 61 -8.97 7.76 -3.03
C SER A 61 -10.49 7.63 -3.16
N GLU A 62 -10.98 6.69 -3.97
CA GLU A 62 -12.39 6.36 -4.10
C GLU A 62 -12.89 5.53 -2.89
N HIS A 63 -12.89 6.14 -1.70
CA HIS A 63 -13.10 5.47 -0.41
C HIS A 63 -14.37 4.63 -0.35
N SER A 64 -15.48 5.12 -0.92
CA SER A 64 -16.77 4.42 -0.95
C SER A 64 -16.72 3.11 -1.75
N ARG A 65 -15.75 2.94 -2.63
CA ARG A 65 -15.59 1.75 -3.50
C ARG A 65 -14.55 0.75 -2.98
N ILE A 66 -13.83 1.08 -1.90
CA ILE A 66 -12.75 0.21 -1.38
C ILE A 66 -13.30 -1.15 -0.91
N GLU A 67 -14.46 -1.18 -0.24
CA GLU A 67 -15.05 -2.45 0.21
C GLU A 67 -15.32 -3.37 -0.98
N GLU A 68 -16.04 -2.89 -1.99
CA GLU A 68 -16.34 -3.63 -3.21
C GLU A 68 -15.06 -4.05 -3.94
N PHE A 69 -14.08 -3.15 -4.03
CA PHE A 69 -12.79 -3.45 -4.66
C PHE A 69 -12.10 -4.63 -3.97
N VAL A 70 -11.99 -4.62 -2.63
CA VAL A 70 -11.35 -5.71 -1.87
C VAL A 70 -12.15 -7.02 -2.00
N GLU A 71 -13.48 -6.95 -2.06
CA GLU A 71 -14.32 -8.12 -2.31
C GLU A 71 -14.02 -8.76 -3.66
N ASN A 72 -14.01 -7.94 -4.71
CA ASN A 72 -13.70 -8.38 -6.07
C ASN A 72 -12.29 -8.95 -6.20
N VAL A 73 -11.29 -8.34 -5.53
CA VAL A 73 -9.92 -8.87 -5.46
C VAL A 73 -9.88 -10.24 -4.81
N ALA A 74 -10.55 -10.40 -3.67
CA ALA A 74 -10.59 -11.68 -2.96
C ALA A 74 -11.29 -12.78 -3.77
N LEU A 75 -12.36 -12.45 -4.49
CA LEU A 75 -13.03 -13.38 -5.40
C LEU A 75 -12.11 -13.79 -6.55
N GLU A 76 -11.47 -12.84 -7.17
CA GLU A 76 -10.59 -13.08 -8.33
C GLU A 76 -9.34 -13.90 -7.98
N LEU A 77 -8.77 -13.70 -6.77
CA LEU A 77 -7.62 -14.46 -6.28
C LEU A 77 -7.99 -15.82 -5.67
N GLY A 78 -9.26 -16.03 -5.31
CA GLY A 78 -9.70 -17.20 -4.51
C GLY A 78 -9.46 -17.05 -3.02
N GLY A 79 -9.32 -15.81 -2.52
CA GLY A 79 -9.05 -15.44 -1.13
C GLY A 79 -8.09 -14.25 -1.05
N LEU A 80 -7.77 -13.82 0.18
CA LEU A 80 -6.78 -12.77 0.42
C LEU A 80 -5.96 -13.13 1.66
N ASP A 81 -4.68 -13.39 1.47
CA ASP A 81 -3.74 -13.79 2.52
C ASP A 81 -2.79 -12.65 2.92
N ILE A 82 -2.37 -11.84 1.93
CA ILE A 82 -1.36 -10.80 2.13
C ILE A 82 -1.84 -9.50 1.50
N LEU A 83 -1.77 -8.41 2.24
CA LEU A 83 -1.99 -7.05 1.76
C LEU A 83 -0.71 -6.24 1.92
N ILE A 84 -0.25 -5.64 0.82
CA ILE A 84 0.82 -4.65 0.83
C ILE A 84 0.23 -3.29 0.48
N ASN A 85 0.07 -2.44 1.48
CA ASN A 85 -0.30 -1.04 1.30
C ASN A 85 0.96 -0.24 0.96
N ASN A 86 1.20 -0.08 -0.34
CA ASN A 86 2.35 0.65 -0.87
C ASN A 86 1.95 1.92 -1.63
N ALA A 87 0.71 2.02 -2.11
CA ALA A 87 0.24 3.24 -2.76
C ALA A 87 0.31 4.44 -1.80
N GLY A 88 0.71 5.57 -2.34
CA GLY A 88 0.78 6.82 -1.58
C GLY A 88 1.17 7.98 -2.48
N THR A 89 1.01 9.18 -1.96
CA THR A 89 1.35 10.44 -2.62
C THR A 89 2.00 11.40 -1.63
N ASN A 90 2.72 12.39 -2.15
CA ASN A 90 3.17 13.56 -1.40
C ASN A 90 2.72 14.83 -2.14
N VAL A 91 2.51 15.89 -1.38
CA VAL A 91 2.32 17.27 -1.86
C VAL A 91 3.10 18.15 -0.90
N ASP A 92 4.31 18.52 -1.32
CA ASP A 92 5.26 19.20 -0.46
C ASP A 92 5.02 20.72 -0.51
N ASN A 93 4.83 21.32 0.66
CA ASN A 93 4.72 22.77 0.82
C ASN A 93 5.09 23.17 2.25
N LEU A 94 5.62 24.39 2.45
CA LEU A 94 5.85 24.91 3.80
C LEU A 94 4.51 25.07 4.52
N SER A 95 4.47 24.79 5.82
CA SER A 95 3.23 24.78 6.60
C SER A 95 2.37 26.04 6.48
N LEU A 96 3.00 27.21 6.44
CA LEU A 96 2.29 28.50 6.26
C LEU A 96 1.73 28.71 4.84
N ARG A 97 2.17 27.94 3.88
CA ARG A 97 1.72 28.02 2.47
C ARG A 97 0.88 26.80 2.06
N MET A 98 0.91 25.75 2.87
CA MET A 98 0.17 24.52 2.61
C MET A 98 -1.35 24.80 2.68
N LYS A 99 -2.03 24.52 1.58
CA LYS A 99 -3.48 24.63 1.51
C LYS A 99 -4.14 23.45 2.21
N GLU A 100 -5.35 23.67 2.69
CA GLU A 100 -6.14 22.64 3.37
C GLU A 100 -6.40 21.42 2.44
N GLU A 101 -6.64 21.67 1.15
CA GLU A 101 -6.83 20.62 0.16
C GLU A 101 -5.56 19.80 -0.07
N GLU A 102 -4.36 20.41 0.01
CA GLU A 102 -3.07 19.71 -0.11
C GLU A 102 -2.84 18.80 1.09
N TRP A 103 -3.17 19.27 2.28
CA TRP A 103 -3.15 18.49 3.52
C TRP A 103 -4.13 17.31 3.41
N GLN A 104 -5.40 17.59 3.15
CA GLN A 104 -6.45 16.59 3.14
C GLN A 104 -6.20 15.51 2.09
N LYS A 105 -5.76 15.89 0.89
CA LYS A 105 -5.40 14.95 -0.17
C LYS A 105 -4.37 13.92 0.27
N VAL A 106 -3.31 14.34 0.98
CA VAL A 106 -2.26 13.43 1.44
C VAL A 106 -2.77 12.52 2.55
N ILE A 107 -3.56 13.06 3.50
CA ILE A 107 -4.18 12.28 4.57
C ILE A 107 -5.15 11.25 3.98
N ASP A 108 -6.01 11.64 3.06
CA ASP A 108 -7.00 10.76 2.45
C ASP A 108 -6.36 9.60 1.69
N ILE A 109 -5.40 9.89 0.83
CA ILE A 109 -4.73 8.87 0.02
C ILE A 109 -3.83 7.97 0.87
N ASN A 110 -3.00 8.55 1.76
CA ASN A 110 -2.01 7.75 2.48
C ASN A 110 -2.59 7.02 3.69
N LEU A 111 -3.35 7.73 4.53
CA LEU A 111 -3.79 7.22 5.83
C LEU A 111 -5.19 6.61 5.77
N THR A 112 -6.18 7.39 5.29
CA THR A 112 -7.57 6.94 5.25
C THR A 112 -7.76 5.74 4.35
N SER A 113 -7.20 5.78 3.12
CA SER A 113 -7.28 4.65 2.19
C SER A 113 -6.57 3.41 2.74
N THR A 114 -5.39 3.57 3.37
CA THR A 114 -4.67 2.46 4.00
C THR A 114 -5.48 1.82 5.12
N PHE A 115 -6.17 2.63 5.94
CA PHE A 115 -7.07 2.11 6.98
C PHE A 115 -8.22 1.32 6.37
N LEU A 116 -8.91 1.85 5.36
CA LEU A 116 -10.06 1.20 4.74
C LEU A 116 -9.67 -0.09 4.02
N LEU A 117 -8.58 -0.08 3.24
CA LEU A 117 -8.04 -1.28 2.60
C LEU A 117 -7.70 -2.36 3.64
N THR A 118 -7.05 -1.96 4.74
CA THR A 118 -6.70 -2.86 5.83
C THR A 118 -7.94 -3.43 6.49
N LYS A 119 -8.91 -2.60 6.86
CA LYS A 119 -10.18 -3.00 7.48
C LYS A 119 -10.92 -4.06 6.65
N HIS A 120 -11.11 -3.80 5.36
CA HIS A 120 -11.85 -4.72 4.49
C HIS A 120 -11.05 -5.98 4.15
N SER A 121 -9.71 -5.89 4.09
CA SER A 121 -8.84 -7.08 3.94
C SER A 121 -8.86 -7.97 5.17
N ILE A 122 -8.82 -7.40 6.37
CA ILE A 122 -8.96 -8.16 7.64
C ILE A 122 -10.27 -8.95 7.65
N LYS A 123 -11.38 -8.37 7.20
CA LYS A 123 -12.68 -9.06 7.09
C LYS A 123 -12.58 -10.34 6.25
N LYS A 124 -11.75 -10.36 5.20
CA LYS A 124 -11.49 -11.56 4.37
C LYS A 124 -10.53 -12.52 5.05
N MET A 125 -9.45 -12.02 5.65
CA MET A 125 -8.44 -12.81 6.36
C MET A 125 -8.97 -13.55 7.58
N LEU A 126 -9.94 -12.97 8.29
CA LEU A 126 -10.60 -13.59 9.44
C LEU A 126 -11.29 -14.91 9.07
N LYS A 127 -11.84 -15.03 7.86
CA LYS A 127 -12.49 -16.27 7.39
C LYS A 127 -11.50 -17.44 7.30
N ASN A 128 -10.25 -17.14 6.90
CA ASN A 128 -9.18 -18.13 6.72
C ASN A 128 -8.30 -18.28 7.97
N LYS A 129 -8.55 -17.48 9.03
CA LYS A 129 -7.73 -17.41 10.24
C LYS A 129 -6.24 -17.21 9.91
N TYR A 130 -5.96 -16.42 8.90
CA TYR A 130 -4.62 -16.09 8.44
C TYR A 130 -4.60 -14.74 7.72
N GLY A 131 -3.63 -13.90 8.04
CA GLY A 131 -3.42 -12.64 7.33
C GLY A 131 -2.04 -12.04 7.62
N ARG A 132 -1.45 -11.41 6.60
CA ARG A 132 -0.20 -10.65 6.72
C ARG A 132 -0.39 -9.30 6.05
N ILE A 133 -0.29 -8.24 6.82
CA ILE A 133 -0.45 -6.88 6.34
C ILE A 133 0.87 -6.14 6.52
N VAL A 134 1.37 -5.56 5.45
CA VAL A 134 2.56 -4.72 5.46
C VAL A 134 2.20 -3.35 4.92
N ASN A 135 2.41 -2.33 5.73
CA ASN A 135 2.20 -0.94 5.37
C ASN A 135 3.55 -0.28 5.05
N ILE A 136 3.70 0.24 3.84
CA ILE A 136 4.90 0.99 3.46
C ILE A 136 4.75 2.42 4.00
N THR A 137 5.54 2.73 5.01
CA THR A 137 5.60 4.03 5.66
C THR A 137 6.79 4.84 5.11
N SER A 138 7.47 5.58 5.94
CA SER A 138 8.69 6.31 5.61
C SER A 138 9.47 6.65 6.88
N VAL A 139 10.78 6.81 6.78
CA VAL A 139 11.58 7.41 7.85
C VAL A 139 11.06 8.81 8.22
N VAL A 140 10.49 9.54 7.26
CA VAL A 140 9.87 10.86 7.48
C VAL A 140 8.71 10.81 8.48
N GLY A 141 8.01 9.68 8.60
CA GLY A 141 7.01 9.47 9.65
C GLY A 141 7.57 9.41 11.07
N HIS A 142 8.88 9.21 11.23
CA HIS A 142 9.58 9.23 12.52
C HIS A 142 10.31 10.53 12.76
N THR A 143 10.92 11.12 11.74
CA THR A 143 11.82 12.28 11.87
C THR A 143 11.18 13.61 11.49
N GLY A 144 10.10 13.60 10.70
CA GLY A 144 9.65 14.77 9.97
C GLY A 144 10.58 15.10 8.80
N ASN A 145 10.16 16.04 7.95
CA ASN A 145 10.98 16.63 6.89
C ASN A 145 10.41 18.01 6.53
N LEU A 146 11.27 18.93 6.11
CA LEU A 146 10.90 20.28 5.68
C LEU A 146 9.86 20.21 4.55
N GLY A 147 8.77 20.97 4.69
CA GLY A 147 7.70 21.02 3.68
C GLY A 147 6.81 19.77 3.59
N GLN A 148 6.95 18.79 4.49
CA GLN A 148 6.24 17.52 4.43
C GLN A 148 5.39 17.24 5.67
N SER A 149 4.82 18.28 6.30
CA SER A 149 4.01 18.09 7.50
C SER A 149 2.81 17.16 7.31
N ASN A 150 2.11 17.25 6.17
CA ASN A 150 1.03 16.35 5.78
C ASN A 150 1.51 14.90 5.55
N TYR A 151 2.61 14.74 4.83
CA TYR A 151 3.19 13.43 4.54
C TYR A 151 3.71 12.76 5.82
N ALA A 152 4.47 13.50 6.64
CA ALA A 152 4.97 13.02 7.93
C ALA A 152 3.82 12.58 8.84
N ALA A 153 2.78 13.42 8.97
CA ALA A 153 1.58 13.10 9.75
C ALA A 153 0.89 11.83 9.25
N SER A 154 0.72 11.69 7.92
CA SER A 154 0.11 10.50 7.34
C SER A 154 0.90 9.23 7.63
N LYS A 155 2.24 9.28 7.48
CA LYS A 155 3.11 8.11 7.70
C LYS A 155 3.25 7.77 9.19
N ALA A 156 3.30 8.75 10.07
CA ALA A 156 3.24 8.54 11.52
C ALA A 156 1.89 7.94 11.95
N GLY A 157 0.79 8.44 11.38
CA GLY A 157 -0.56 7.91 11.62
C GLY A 157 -0.69 6.43 11.24
N ILE A 158 -0.11 6.01 10.10
CA ILE A 158 -0.08 4.60 9.69
C ILE A 158 0.68 3.75 10.73
N ILE A 159 1.79 4.24 11.28
CA ILE A 159 2.57 3.51 12.29
C ILE A 159 1.73 3.29 13.56
N GLY A 160 1.08 4.34 14.06
CA GLY A 160 0.20 4.25 15.23
C GLY A 160 -0.98 3.31 15.02
N MET A 161 -1.68 3.48 13.89
CA MET A 161 -2.78 2.61 13.46
C MET A 161 -2.35 1.14 13.36
N SER A 162 -1.20 0.87 12.76
CA SER A 162 -0.69 -0.49 12.59
C SER A 162 -0.42 -1.20 13.91
N LYS A 163 0.11 -0.49 14.91
CA LYS A 163 0.33 -1.02 16.26
C LYS A 163 -0.99 -1.42 16.92
N SER A 164 -2.02 -0.58 16.83
CA SER A 164 -3.34 -0.87 17.38
C SER A 164 -3.96 -2.11 16.72
N LEU A 165 -3.97 -2.16 15.38
CA LEU A 165 -4.51 -3.29 14.64
C LEU A 165 -3.71 -4.59 14.89
N ALA A 166 -2.39 -4.51 15.06
CA ALA A 166 -1.57 -5.67 15.40
C ALA A 166 -1.98 -6.28 16.73
N ILE A 167 -2.23 -5.46 17.75
CA ILE A 167 -2.72 -5.92 19.07
C ILE A 167 -4.13 -6.52 18.95
N GLU A 168 -5.01 -5.86 18.23
CA GLU A 168 -6.43 -6.25 18.09
C GLU A 168 -6.58 -7.62 17.40
N TYR A 169 -5.75 -7.90 16.39
CA TYR A 169 -5.89 -9.10 15.56
C TYR A 169 -4.83 -10.20 15.79
N ALA A 170 -3.89 -10.01 16.72
CA ALA A 170 -2.83 -10.99 17.00
C ALA A 170 -3.37 -12.41 17.27
N LYS A 171 -4.41 -12.53 18.13
CA LYS A 171 -5.04 -13.82 18.47
C LYS A 171 -5.77 -14.48 17.30
N LYS A 172 -5.93 -13.77 16.17
CA LYS A 172 -6.58 -14.29 14.96
C LYS A 172 -5.57 -14.72 13.88
N ASN A 173 -4.28 -14.81 14.25
CA ASN A 173 -3.18 -15.11 13.32
C ASN A 173 -3.09 -14.10 12.15
N ILE A 174 -3.43 -12.84 12.42
CA ILE A 174 -3.26 -11.72 11.49
C ILE A 174 -2.19 -10.82 12.07
N THR A 175 -1.15 -10.53 11.28
CA THR A 175 -0.09 -9.59 11.67
C THR A 175 -0.18 -8.32 10.84
N VAL A 176 0.09 -7.19 11.47
CA VAL A 176 0.14 -5.88 10.82
C VAL A 176 1.50 -5.25 11.15
N ASN A 177 2.30 -5.01 10.12
CA ASN A 177 3.66 -4.50 10.27
C ASN A 177 3.86 -3.28 9.37
N CYS A 178 4.84 -2.45 9.72
CA CYS A 178 5.31 -1.33 8.93
C CYS A 178 6.72 -1.56 8.43
N VAL A 179 6.97 -1.12 7.21
CA VAL A 179 8.32 -0.95 6.67
C VAL A 179 8.51 0.53 6.40
N SER A 180 9.54 1.13 6.96
CA SER A 180 9.86 2.56 6.83
C SER A 180 11.11 2.73 5.96
N PRO A 181 10.96 2.81 4.63
CA PRO A 181 12.11 3.05 3.75
C PRO A 181 12.74 4.42 4.04
N GLY A 182 14.05 4.49 3.84
CA GLY A 182 14.76 5.74 3.71
C GLY A 182 14.57 6.36 2.32
N PHE A 183 15.57 7.11 1.87
CA PHE A 183 15.55 7.68 0.52
C PHE A 183 15.79 6.58 -0.52
N ILE A 184 14.80 6.37 -1.38
CA ILE A 184 14.88 5.41 -2.50
C ILE A 184 14.71 6.19 -3.79
N VAL A 185 15.64 6.04 -4.72
CA VAL A 185 15.55 6.67 -6.05
C VAL A 185 14.36 6.07 -6.81
N SER A 186 13.42 6.92 -7.17
CA SER A 186 12.18 6.56 -7.89
C SER A 186 11.61 7.77 -8.61
N ASP A 187 10.63 7.58 -9.51
CA ASP A 187 9.93 8.69 -10.16
C ASP A 187 9.41 9.75 -9.15
N MET A 188 9.06 9.34 -7.95
CA MET A 188 8.58 10.22 -6.88
C MET A 188 9.70 11.06 -6.24
N THR A 189 10.93 10.58 -6.24
CA THR A 189 12.06 11.19 -5.52
C THR A 189 13.10 11.84 -6.44
N MET A 190 13.05 11.60 -7.75
CA MET A 190 14.01 12.16 -8.71
C MET A 190 14.05 13.70 -8.67
N ASN A 191 12.92 14.34 -8.47
CA ASN A 191 12.84 15.82 -8.40
C ASN A 191 13.29 16.41 -7.05
N ILE A 192 13.57 15.56 -6.04
CA ILE A 192 14.03 16.00 -4.71
C ILE A 192 15.56 16.00 -4.63
N ALA A 193 16.24 15.22 -5.47
CA ALA A 193 17.70 15.04 -5.43
C ALA A 193 18.50 16.26 -5.96
N GLU A 194 17.84 17.25 -6.56
CA GLU A 194 18.47 18.46 -7.14
C GLU A 194 18.32 19.72 -6.28
N LYS A 195 17.85 19.59 -5.04
CA LYS A 195 17.75 20.69 -4.06
C LYS A 195 18.55 20.38 -2.80
#